data_23c404109808000e0f972aa0b61e1d36
#
_entry.id   23c404109808000e0f972aa0b61e1d36
#
_cell.length_a   1.000
_cell.length_b   1.000
_cell.length_c   1.000
_cell.angle_alpha   90.00
_cell.angle_beta   90.00
_cell.angle_gamma   90.00
#
_symmetry.space_group_name_H-M   'P 1'
#
loop_
_entity.id
_entity.type
_entity.pdbx_description
1 polymer ?
#
loop_
_entity_poly.entity_id
_entity_poly.type
_entity_poly.pdbx_seq_one_letter_code
_entity_poly.pdbx_strand_id
1 'polypeptide(L)'
;MTESSEADHAEHLHQQQDHYRWRREHMEALAILKRTEAAIFAQEARILAHDAEIARHEEQIAHGDAHADAPPEAEHARFAKDHAAAAEHHQALLDAIRALETHIKK
;
A
#
# COMPACT_ATOMS: atom_id res chain seq x y z
N MET A 1 21.73 16.44 47.62
CA MET A 1 22.48 15.83 46.51
C MET A 1 21.98 14.43 46.16
N THR A 2 21.66 13.62 47.17
CA THR A 2 21.11 12.28 46.92
C THR A 2 19.76 12.31 46.19
N GLU A 3 18.89 13.27 46.51
CA GLU A 3 17.59 13.41 45.84
C GLU A 3 17.73 13.74 44.38
N SER A 4 18.66 14.61 44.01
CA SER A 4 18.93 14.97 42.62
C SER A 4 19.45 13.78 41.82
N SER A 5 20.36 12.99 42.39
CA SER A 5 20.90 11.79 41.78
C SER A 5 19.85 10.70 41.58
N GLU A 6 18.96 10.54 42.57
CA GLU A 6 17.87 9.57 42.49
C GLU A 6 16.85 9.97 41.43
N ALA A 7 16.53 11.27 41.36
CA ALA A 7 15.62 11.78 40.34
C ALA A 7 16.21 11.62 38.94
N ASP A 8 17.50 11.92 38.79
CA ASP A 8 18.21 11.75 37.51
C ASP A 8 18.24 10.29 37.08
N HIS A 9 18.49 9.38 38.03
CA HIS A 9 18.53 7.96 37.76
C HIS A 9 17.15 7.44 37.32
N ALA A 10 16.09 7.87 38.02
CA ALA A 10 14.72 7.49 37.69
C ALA A 10 14.33 8.00 36.28
N GLU A 11 14.75 9.20 35.95
CA GLU A 11 14.48 9.77 34.62
C GLU A 11 15.24 9.01 33.52
N HIS A 12 16.49 8.64 33.77
CA HIS A 12 17.26 7.82 32.81
C HIS A 12 16.60 6.47 32.54
N LEU A 13 16.09 5.82 33.64
CA LEU A 13 15.36 4.56 33.46
C LEU A 13 14.09 4.73 32.63
N HIS A 14 13.38 5.83 32.91
CA HIS A 14 12.16 6.15 32.11
C HIS A 14 12.47 6.34 30.66
N GLN A 15 13.53 7.09 30.34
CA GLN A 15 13.98 7.30 28.96
C GLN A 15 14.40 5.99 28.31
N GLN A 16 15.09 5.12 29.02
CA GLN A 16 15.47 3.81 28.51
C GLN A 16 14.27 2.93 28.21
N GLN A 17 13.24 2.98 29.04
CA GLN A 17 11.99 2.27 28.80
C GLN A 17 11.28 2.79 27.55
N ASP A 18 11.26 4.11 27.37
CA ASP A 18 10.71 4.73 26.16
C ASP A 18 11.48 4.29 24.92
N HIS A 19 12.81 4.28 24.99
CA HIS A 19 13.64 3.85 23.87
C HIS A 19 13.40 2.40 23.50
N TYR A 20 13.19 1.54 24.49
CA TYR A 20 12.87 0.13 24.28
C TYR A 20 11.57 -0.03 23.52
N ARG A 21 10.55 0.70 23.95
CA ARG A 21 9.24 0.69 23.31
C ARG A 21 9.33 1.23 21.88
N TRP A 22 10.00 2.35 21.67
CA TRP A 22 10.15 2.97 20.34
C TRP A 22 10.89 2.06 19.39
N ARG A 23 11.91 1.36 19.86
CA ARG A 23 12.65 0.42 19.01
C ARG A 23 11.77 -0.74 18.56
N ARG A 24 10.91 -1.26 19.42
CA ARG A 24 9.95 -2.29 19.03
C ARG A 24 8.93 -1.74 18.04
N GLU A 25 8.48 -0.52 18.25
CA GLU A 25 7.56 0.16 17.34
C GLU A 25 8.22 0.41 15.97
N HIS A 26 9.52 0.71 15.93
CA HIS A 26 10.27 0.83 14.69
C HIS A 26 10.28 -0.50 13.91
N MET A 27 10.45 -1.61 14.60
CA MET A 27 10.44 -2.92 13.95
C MET A 27 9.06 -3.24 13.37
N GLU A 28 8.01 -2.90 14.09
CA GLU A 28 6.64 -3.02 13.61
C GLU A 28 6.41 -2.15 12.37
N ALA A 29 6.84 -0.89 12.44
CA ALA A 29 6.71 0.04 11.32
C ALA A 29 7.44 -0.47 10.07
N LEU A 30 8.66 -0.97 10.24
CA LEU A 30 9.43 -1.52 9.13
C LEU A 30 8.75 -2.74 8.51
N ALA A 31 8.15 -3.59 9.35
CA ALA A 31 7.40 -4.75 8.85
C ALA A 31 6.18 -4.32 8.03
N ILE A 32 5.46 -3.30 8.50
CA ILE A 32 4.31 -2.75 7.78
C ILE A 32 4.77 -2.14 6.44
N LEU A 33 5.87 -1.39 6.44
CA LEU A 33 6.40 -0.77 5.23
C LEU A 33 6.82 -1.82 4.20
N LYS A 34 7.42 -2.92 4.64
CA LYS A 34 7.77 -4.03 3.75
C LYS A 34 6.54 -4.69 3.14
N ARG A 35 5.49 -4.90 3.94
CA ARG A 35 4.23 -5.45 3.42
C ARG A 35 3.58 -4.48 2.45
N THR A 36 3.67 -3.18 2.71
CA THR A 36 3.14 -2.14 1.82
C THR A 36 3.88 -2.15 0.49
N GLU A 37 5.20 -2.24 0.52
CA GLU A 37 6.02 -2.35 -0.68
C GLU A 37 5.61 -3.58 -1.50
N ALA A 38 5.51 -4.74 -0.86
CA ALA A 38 5.08 -5.97 -1.53
C ALA A 38 3.69 -5.84 -2.14
N ALA A 39 2.77 -5.17 -1.46
CA ALA A 39 1.41 -4.93 -1.96
C ALA A 39 1.42 -4.04 -3.20
N ILE A 40 2.29 -3.03 -3.24
CA ILE A 40 2.44 -2.14 -4.40
C ILE A 40 2.95 -2.93 -5.60
N PHE A 41 3.97 -3.76 -5.42
CA PHE A 41 4.49 -4.61 -6.51
C PHE A 41 3.44 -5.61 -7.00
N ALA A 42 2.64 -6.18 -6.10
CA ALA A 42 1.55 -7.07 -6.47
C ALA A 42 0.48 -6.37 -7.31
N GLN A 43 0.15 -5.12 -6.95
CA GLN A 43 -0.78 -4.30 -7.72
C GLN A 43 -0.23 -3.99 -9.11
N GLU A 44 1.07 -3.65 -9.18
CA GLU A 44 1.75 -3.40 -10.46
C GLU A 44 1.65 -4.60 -11.38
N ALA A 45 1.92 -5.80 -10.84
CA ALA A 45 1.81 -7.03 -11.61
C ALA A 45 0.39 -7.27 -12.13
N ARG A 46 -0.63 -6.97 -11.31
CA ARG A 46 -2.03 -7.10 -11.72
C ARG A 46 -2.40 -6.13 -12.83
N ILE A 47 -1.90 -4.90 -12.75
CA ILE A 47 -2.12 -3.87 -13.79
C ILE A 47 -1.52 -4.34 -15.11
N LEU A 48 -0.29 -4.83 -15.09
CA LEU A 48 0.38 -5.32 -16.28
C LEU A 48 -0.34 -6.51 -16.89
N ALA A 49 -0.81 -7.44 -16.07
CA ALA A 49 -1.59 -8.59 -16.54
C ALA A 49 -2.91 -8.16 -17.14
N HIS A 50 -3.59 -7.19 -16.55
CA HIS A 50 -4.84 -6.66 -17.05
C HIS A 50 -4.65 -5.94 -18.39
N ASP A 51 -3.59 -5.15 -18.52
CA ASP A 51 -3.25 -4.46 -19.75
C ASP A 51 -2.97 -5.46 -20.87
N ALA A 52 -2.30 -6.57 -20.56
CA ALA A 52 -2.06 -7.63 -21.54
C ALA A 52 -3.38 -8.27 -21.99
N GLU A 53 -4.33 -8.46 -21.10
CA GLU A 53 -5.66 -8.97 -21.44
C GLU A 53 -6.43 -8.00 -22.33
N ILE A 54 -6.37 -6.70 -22.01
CA ILE A 54 -7.00 -5.66 -22.82
C ILE A 54 -6.41 -5.66 -24.23
N ALA A 55 -5.08 -5.69 -24.34
CA ALA A 55 -4.40 -5.69 -25.64
C ALA A 55 -4.79 -6.90 -26.48
N ARG A 56 -4.86 -8.08 -25.85
CA ARG A 56 -5.27 -9.31 -26.56
C ARG A 56 -6.73 -9.22 -27.02
N HIS A 57 -7.60 -8.68 -26.19
CA HIS A 57 -9.01 -8.51 -26.54
C HIS A 57 -9.18 -7.52 -27.69
N GLU A 58 -8.46 -6.41 -27.66
CA GLU A 58 -8.47 -5.42 -28.73
C GLU A 58 -7.96 -6.01 -30.06
N GLU A 59 -6.92 -6.84 -29.97
CA GLU A 59 -6.38 -7.52 -31.13
C GLU A 59 -7.41 -8.47 -31.73
N GLN A 60 -8.13 -9.23 -30.92
CA GLN A 60 -9.20 -10.12 -31.39
C GLN A 60 -10.30 -9.34 -32.07
N ILE A 61 -10.70 -8.21 -31.57
CA ILE A 61 -11.70 -7.34 -32.17
C ILE A 61 -11.20 -6.81 -33.50
N ALA A 62 -9.94 -6.36 -33.57
CA ALA A 62 -9.34 -5.80 -34.79
C ALA A 62 -9.25 -6.83 -35.93
N HIS A 63 -9.06 -8.11 -35.58
CA HIS A 63 -9.01 -9.20 -36.58
C HIS A 63 -10.40 -9.70 -36.98
N GLY A 64 -11.46 -9.07 -36.50
CA GLY A 64 -12.82 -9.43 -36.91
C GLY A 64 -13.24 -10.81 -36.44
N ASP A 65 -12.69 -11.30 -35.35
CA ASP A 65 -13.08 -12.59 -34.79
C ASP A 65 -14.48 -12.47 -34.22
N ALA A 66 -15.47 -12.88 -35.03
CA ALA A 66 -16.87 -12.81 -34.64
C ALA A 66 -17.23 -13.71 -33.48
N HIS A 67 -16.29 -14.56 -33.05
CA HIS A 67 -16.44 -15.46 -31.90
C HIS A 67 -15.71 -14.95 -30.68
N ALA A 68 -15.04 -13.81 -30.77
CA ALA A 68 -14.59 -13.13 -29.56
C ALA A 68 -15.83 -12.76 -28.78
N ASP A 69 -16.15 -13.53 -27.78
CA ASP A 69 -17.29 -13.26 -26.90
C ASP A 69 -17.11 -11.88 -26.28
N ALA A 70 -17.88 -10.91 -26.78
CA ALA A 70 -18.00 -9.66 -26.05
C ALA A 70 -18.52 -10.04 -24.68
N PRO A 71 -17.85 -9.62 -23.59
CA PRO A 71 -18.38 -9.92 -22.25
C PRO A 71 -19.81 -9.44 -22.15
N PRO A 72 -20.72 -10.20 -21.54
CA PRO A 72 -22.08 -9.73 -21.31
C PRO A 72 -22.04 -8.39 -20.57
N GLU A 73 -23.06 -7.57 -20.78
CA GLU A 73 -23.16 -6.27 -20.12
C GLU A 73 -22.94 -6.36 -18.60
N ALA A 74 -23.40 -7.45 -17.98
CA ALA A 74 -23.21 -7.70 -16.55
C ALA A 74 -21.72 -7.84 -16.21
N GLU A 75 -20.91 -8.45 -17.07
CA GLU A 75 -19.48 -8.56 -16.86
C GLU A 75 -18.78 -7.22 -17.03
N HIS A 76 -19.16 -6.44 -18.04
CA HIS A 76 -18.64 -5.10 -18.23
C HIS A 76 -18.93 -4.22 -17.01
N ALA A 77 -20.15 -4.30 -16.48
CA ALA A 77 -20.52 -3.53 -15.29
C ALA A 77 -19.70 -3.95 -14.07
N ARG A 78 -19.43 -5.25 -13.93
CA ARG A 78 -18.62 -5.78 -12.84
C ARG A 78 -17.16 -5.31 -12.96
N PHE A 79 -16.60 -5.38 -14.16
CA PHE A 79 -15.22 -4.90 -14.40
C PHE A 79 -15.09 -3.41 -14.13
N ALA A 80 -16.08 -2.61 -14.53
CA ALA A 80 -16.08 -1.18 -14.27
C ALA A 80 -16.15 -0.90 -12.77
N LYS A 81 -16.96 -1.66 -12.03
CA LYS A 81 -17.10 -1.54 -10.59
C LYS A 81 -15.79 -1.93 -9.89
N ASP A 82 -15.16 -3.03 -10.30
CA ASP A 82 -13.91 -3.49 -9.74
C ASP A 82 -12.78 -2.48 -10.00
N HIS A 83 -12.77 -1.90 -11.19
CA HIS A 83 -11.80 -0.86 -11.54
C HIS A 83 -11.98 0.39 -10.69
N ALA A 84 -13.22 0.81 -10.46
CA ALA A 84 -13.51 1.96 -9.61
C ALA A 84 -13.08 1.72 -8.16
N ALA A 85 -13.33 0.53 -7.64
CA ALA A 85 -12.89 0.15 -6.30
C ALA A 85 -11.36 0.14 -6.20
N ALA A 86 -10.68 -0.37 -7.22
CA ALA A 86 -9.23 -0.37 -7.29
C ALA A 86 -8.67 1.06 -7.32
N ALA A 87 -9.32 1.97 -8.06
CA ALA A 87 -8.92 3.36 -8.14
C ALA A 87 -9.03 4.06 -6.78
N GLU A 88 -10.11 3.80 -6.04
CA GLU A 88 -10.30 4.35 -4.70
C GLU A 88 -9.24 3.83 -3.73
N HIS A 89 -8.96 2.54 -3.78
CA HIS A 89 -7.92 1.92 -2.95
C HIS A 89 -6.54 2.50 -3.27
N HIS A 90 -6.23 2.62 -4.55
CA HIS A 90 -4.96 3.21 -5.02
C HIS A 90 -4.80 4.63 -4.49
N GLN A 91 -5.82 5.46 -4.61
CA GLN A 91 -5.76 6.84 -4.18
C GLN A 91 -5.60 6.96 -2.67
N ALA A 92 -6.34 6.14 -1.90
CA ALA A 92 -6.24 6.12 -0.45
C ALA A 92 -4.82 5.74 0.02
N LEU A 93 -4.24 4.72 -0.60
CA LEU A 93 -2.89 4.26 -0.28
C LEU A 93 -1.86 5.34 -0.63
N LEU A 94 -1.96 5.92 -1.80
CA LEU A 94 -1.05 6.98 -2.25
C LEU A 94 -1.11 8.20 -1.32
N ASP A 95 -2.32 8.60 -0.94
CA ASP A 95 -2.51 9.74 -0.03
C ASP A 95 -1.89 9.46 1.34
N ALA A 96 -2.03 8.23 1.85
CA ALA A 96 -1.44 7.84 3.12
C ALA A 96 0.10 7.86 3.05
N ILE A 97 0.67 7.39 1.95
CA ILE A 97 2.12 7.39 1.74
C ILE A 97 2.66 8.82 1.61
N ARG A 98 1.95 9.67 0.89
CA ARG A 98 2.32 11.10 0.76
C ARG A 98 2.27 11.82 2.11
N ALA A 99 1.28 11.51 2.92
CA ALA A 99 1.18 12.07 4.27
C ALA A 99 2.36 11.62 5.13
N LEU A 100 2.78 10.36 4.98
CA LEU A 100 3.94 9.83 5.68
C LEU A 100 5.21 10.61 5.34
N GLU A 101 5.37 10.99 4.08
CA GLU A 101 6.55 11.72 3.61
C GLU A 101 6.76 13.04 4.37
N THR A 102 5.68 13.72 4.76
CA THR A 102 5.78 14.97 5.52
C THR A 102 6.41 14.77 6.89
N HIS A 103 6.28 13.59 7.48
CA HIS A 103 6.89 13.26 8.77
C HIS A 103 8.38 12.92 8.64
N ILE A 104 8.79 12.45 7.47
CA ILE A 104 10.19 12.05 7.23
C ILE A 104 11.08 13.25 6.99
N LYS A 105 10.55 14.31 6.38
CA LYS A 105 11.29 15.50 5.97
C LYS A 105 11.61 16.47 7.11
N LYS A 106 11.34 16.11 8.34
CA LYS A 106 11.68 16.95 9.49
C LYS A 106 13.16 16.87 9.81
#